data_b3f174a742f6df307d2fab4f9309486a
#
_entry.id   b3f174a742f6df307d2fab4f9309486a
#
_cell.length_a   1.000
_cell.length_b   1.000
_cell.length_c   1.000
_cell.angle_alpha   90.00
_cell.angle_beta   90.00
_cell.angle_gamma   90.00
#
_symmetry.space_group_name_H-M   'P 1'
#
loop_
_entity.id
_entity.type
_entity.pdbx_description
1 polymer ?
#
loop_
_entity_poly.entity_id
_entity_poly.type
_entity_poly.pdbx_seq_one_letter_code
_entity_poly.pdbx_strand_id
1 'polypeptide(L)'
;MLSRSSRTSWQANGSAAVAQPIKLKAKIAHIEVHAPEVRSFILAPERPAPRFRPGQFLHLALDPYDPSQHWPESRVFSIASPPEERERLRVTVSAVGAFTQRMMQLKTGDEVWLKLPYGDFVIGSQGHEPLILIAGGTGITPFISFLASAGASTSAPVRVLYGARRSDLLIYRAVLEQSAARSADLRWQAHVEEHAGPGELAGRLSVEAALEAARTTGAPEAAVFYISGPPAMLSALQSGLAAAGVPPLRVRTDAWD
;
A
#
# COMPACT_ATOMS: atom_id res chain seq x y z
N MET A 1 -38.31 46.33 -11.64
CA MET A 1 -37.75 45.59 -10.49
C MET A 1 -37.13 44.32 -11.02
N LEU A 2 -35.80 44.31 -11.15
CA LEU A 2 -35.03 43.21 -11.75
C LEU A 2 -34.51 42.33 -10.63
N SER A 3 -34.95 41.08 -10.60
CA SER A 3 -34.49 40.04 -9.69
C SER A 3 -33.06 39.63 -10.05
N ARG A 4 -32.11 39.81 -9.12
CA ARG A 4 -30.75 39.35 -9.22
C ARG A 4 -30.68 37.85 -8.89
N SER A 5 -30.42 37.03 -9.90
CA SER A 5 -30.05 35.65 -9.78
C SER A 5 -28.67 35.56 -9.14
N SER A 6 -28.58 35.02 -7.90
CA SER A 6 -27.34 34.70 -7.23
C SER A 6 -26.77 33.42 -7.84
N ARG A 7 -25.72 33.55 -8.65
CA ARG A 7 -24.89 32.40 -9.05
C ARG A 7 -24.01 32.00 -7.85
N THR A 8 -24.35 30.92 -7.24
CA THR A 8 -23.46 30.24 -6.25
C THR A 8 -22.32 29.61 -7.02
N SER A 9 -21.13 30.23 -6.95
CA SER A 9 -19.91 29.67 -7.47
C SER A 9 -19.47 28.51 -6.57
N TRP A 10 -19.58 27.31 -7.07
CA TRP A 10 -18.90 26.16 -6.49
C TRP A 10 -17.39 26.34 -6.69
N GLN A 11 -16.69 26.83 -5.66
CA GLN A 11 -15.26 26.74 -5.60
C GLN A 11 -14.91 25.28 -5.35
N ALA A 12 -14.34 24.62 -6.36
CA ALA A 12 -13.70 23.32 -6.24
C ALA A 12 -12.54 23.49 -5.24
N ASN A 13 -12.70 22.92 -4.04
CA ASN A 13 -11.64 22.85 -3.04
C ASN A 13 -10.46 22.08 -3.63
N GLY A 14 -9.29 22.71 -3.51
CA GLY A 14 -7.98 22.38 -4.03
C GLY A 14 -7.69 20.91 -4.28
N SER A 15 -7.70 20.51 -5.54
CA SER A 15 -6.94 19.37 -6.03
C SER A 15 -5.47 19.60 -5.67
N ALA A 16 -4.96 18.93 -4.65
CA ALA A 16 -3.53 18.92 -4.38
C ALA A 16 -2.85 18.46 -5.67
N ALA A 17 -2.05 19.34 -6.29
CA ALA A 17 -1.38 19.07 -7.55
C ALA A 17 -0.65 17.72 -7.42
N VAL A 18 -0.96 16.79 -8.33
CA VAL A 18 -0.26 15.50 -8.41
C VAL A 18 1.20 15.81 -8.63
N ALA A 19 2.06 15.40 -7.68
CA ALA A 19 3.49 15.65 -7.80
C ALA A 19 4.01 14.97 -9.06
N GLN A 20 4.72 15.71 -9.90
CA GLN A 20 5.35 15.13 -11.09
C GLN A 20 6.48 14.19 -10.64
N PRO A 21 6.62 13.01 -11.28
CA PRO A 21 7.70 12.09 -10.96
C PRO A 21 9.07 12.71 -11.22
N ILE A 22 9.94 12.62 -10.22
CA ILE A 22 11.32 13.06 -10.34
C ILE A 22 12.27 11.89 -10.17
N LYS A 23 13.50 12.03 -10.67
CA LYS A 23 14.59 11.07 -10.52
C LYS A 23 15.49 11.52 -9.38
N LEU A 24 15.86 10.59 -8.50
CA LEU A 24 16.71 10.84 -7.32
C LEU A 24 17.70 9.69 -7.18
N LYS A 25 18.91 10.02 -6.79
CA LYS A 25 19.85 9.06 -6.23
C LYS A 25 19.53 8.87 -4.75
N ALA A 26 19.64 7.63 -4.25
CA ALA A 26 19.47 7.31 -2.85
C ALA A 26 20.53 6.32 -2.38
N LYS A 27 20.82 6.32 -1.08
CA LYS A 27 21.64 5.28 -0.44
C LYS A 27 20.77 4.35 0.38
N ILE A 28 21.14 3.08 0.44
CA ILE A 28 20.58 2.15 1.39
C ILE A 28 21.02 2.56 2.80
N ALA A 29 20.12 3.14 3.58
CA ALA A 29 20.42 3.58 4.95
C ALA A 29 20.35 2.44 5.96
N HIS A 30 19.45 1.47 5.73
CA HIS A 30 19.28 0.30 6.59
C HIS A 30 18.59 -0.82 5.82
N ILE A 31 18.85 -2.06 6.22
CA ILE A 31 18.20 -3.27 5.70
C ILE A 31 17.62 -4.04 6.88
N GLU A 32 16.33 -4.32 6.82
CA GLU A 32 15.60 -5.13 7.77
C GLU A 32 15.29 -6.49 7.13
N VAL A 33 15.78 -7.56 7.73
CA VAL A 33 15.56 -8.93 7.24
C VAL A 33 14.36 -9.53 7.97
N HIS A 34 13.32 -9.84 7.23
CA HIS A 34 12.09 -10.45 7.78
C HIS A 34 12.12 -11.98 7.62
N ALA A 35 12.60 -12.43 6.47
CA ALA A 35 12.81 -13.84 6.14
C ALA A 35 13.98 -13.94 5.15
N PRO A 36 14.54 -15.12 4.87
CA PRO A 36 15.62 -15.27 3.90
C PRO A 36 15.32 -14.61 2.55
N GLU A 37 14.07 -14.69 2.12
CA GLU A 37 13.58 -14.17 0.84
C GLU A 37 12.86 -12.80 0.94
N VAL A 38 12.67 -12.23 2.15
CA VAL A 38 11.91 -10.97 2.34
C VAL A 38 12.71 -9.96 3.13
N ARG A 39 12.95 -8.79 2.54
CA ARG A 39 13.67 -7.68 3.17
C ARG A 39 12.97 -6.35 2.95
N SER A 40 13.07 -5.48 3.95
CA SER A 40 12.77 -4.06 3.79
C SER A 40 14.07 -3.27 3.65
N PHE A 41 14.08 -2.35 2.69
CA PHE A 41 15.17 -1.42 2.44
C PHE A 41 14.71 -0.02 2.82
N ILE A 42 15.45 0.62 3.71
CA ILE A 42 15.28 2.03 4.05
C ILE A 42 16.23 2.81 3.16
N LEU A 43 15.64 3.63 2.31
CA LEU A 43 16.34 4.41 1.29
C LEU A 43 16.45 5.86 1.77
N ALA A 44 17.65 6.44 1.77
CA ALA A 44 17.91 7.84 2.05
C ALA A 44 18.18 8.56 0.72
N PRO A 45 17.19 9.24 0.13
CA PRO A 45 17.38 10.04 -1.07
C PRO A 45 18.34 11.21 -0.81
N GLU A 46 19.08 11.66 -1.84
CA GLU A 46 20.01 12.80 -1.77
C GLU A 46 19.33 14.13 -1.38
N ARG A 47 18.02 14.22 -1.53
CA ARG A 47 17.12 15.29 -1.09
C ARG A 47 15.75 14.71 -0.78
N PRO A 48 14.91 15.41 0.01
CA PRO A 48 13.58 14.91 0.34
C PRO A 48 12.78 14.53 -0.91
N ALA A 49 12.18 13.35 -0.89
CA ALA A 49 11.31 12.88 -1.96
C ALA A 49 10.16 13.86 -2.22
N PRO A 50 9.59 13.94 -3.42
CA PRO A 50 8.38 14.72 -3.67
C PRO A 50 7.24 14.22 -2.78
N ARG A 51 6.20 15.02 -2.64
CA ARG A 51 5.00 14.59 -1.93
C ARG A 51 4.38 13.40 -2.66
N PHE A 52 4.01 12.39 -1.91
CA PHE A 52 3.28 11.21 -2.40
C PHE A 52 2.09 10.92 -1.50
N ARG A 53 1.22 10.04 -1.94
CA ARG A 53 0.05 9.58 -1.20
C ARG A 53 0.19 8.10 -0.86
N PRO A 54 -0.40 7.61 0.26
CA PRO A 54 -0.42 6.20 0.58
C PRO A 54 -0.94 5.35 -0.58
N GLY A 55 -0.26 4.25 -0.88
CA GLY A 55 -0.56 3.37 -2.00
C GLY A 55 0.22 3.67 -3.27
N GLN A 56 0.84 4.84 -3.39
CA GLN A 56 1.73 5.14 -4.52
C GLN A 56 3.05 4.36 -4.43
N PHE A 57 3.71 4.24 -5.59
CA PHE A 57 4.92 3.45 -5.78
C PHE A 57 6.07 4.26 -6.37
N LEU A 58 7.23 3.64 -6.38
CA LEU A 58 8.43 4.13 -7.03
C LEU A 58 9.01 3.08 -7.97
N HIS A 59 9.72 3.52 -9.00
CA HIS A 59 10.65 2.70 -9.75
C HIS A 59 12.02 2.74 -9.07
N LEU A 60 12.60 1.58 -8.79
CA LEU A 60 13.95 1.43 -8.24
C LEU A 60 14.84 0.77 -9.28
N ALA A 61 15.96 1.41 -9.60
CA ALA A 61 17.02 0.88 -10.45
C ALA A 61 18.28 0.62 -9.63
N LEU A 62 18.98 -0.47 -9.94
CA LEU A 62 20.22 -0.89 -9.28
C LEU A 62 21.46 -0.35 -9.99
N ASP A 63 21.35 -0.10 -11.29
CA ASP A 63 22.44 0.39 -12.11
C ASP A 63 22.42 1.92 -12.14
N PRO A 64 23.58 2.60 -12.22
CA PRO A 64 23.68 4.04 -12.24
C PRO A 64 22.85 4.68 -13.37
N TYR A 65 22.18 5.76 -13.07
CA TYR A 65 21.46 6.57 -14.04
C TYR A 65 22.33 7.73 -14.51
N ASP A 66 22.55 7.80 -15.84
CA ASP A 66 23.14 8.94 -16.51
C ASP A 66 22.01 9.77 -17.14
N PRO A 67 21.87 11.08 -16.83
CA PRO A 67 20.84 11.94 -17.42
C PRO A 67 20.86 12.03 -18.94
N SER A 68 22.00 11.75 -19.59
CA SER A 68 22.13 11.72 -21.06
C SER A 68 21.62 10.42 -21.70
N GLN A 69 21.27 9.42 -20.88
CA GLN A 69 20.87 8.10 -21.33
C GLN A 69 19.44 7.77 -20.90
N HIS A 70 18.93 6.63 -21.39
CA HIS A 70 17.65 6.10 -20.96
C HIS A 70 17.68 5.69 -19.49
N TRP A 71 16.48 5.68 -18.86
CA TRP A 71 16.32 5.16 -17.51
C TRP A 71 16.72 3.67 -17.47
N PRO A 72 17.56 3.24 -16.49
CA PRO A 72 18.02 1.86 -16.42
C PRO A 72 16.91 0.86 -16.11
N GLU A 73 17.22 -0.44 -16.21
CA GLU A 73 16.32 -1.49 -15.76
C GLU A 73 15.88 -1.23 -14.34
N SER A 74 14.58 -1.24 -14.11
CA SER A 74 13.99 -0.95 -12.80
C SER A 74 12.79 -1.83 -12.53
N ARG A 75 12.43 -1.93 -11.25
CA ARG A 75 11.18 -2.55 -10.83
C ARG A 75 10.40 -1.58 -9.96
N VAL A 76 9.10 -1.82 -9.94
CA VAL A 76 8.16 -1.02 -9.17
C VAL A 76 8.02 -1.60 -7.75
N PHE A 77 7.99 -0.70 -6.77
CA PHE A 77 7.76 -1.06 -5.37
C PHE A 77 6.86 -0.02 -4.72
N SER A 78 5.81 -0.49 -4.04
CA SER A 78 4.96 0.39 -3.24
C SER A 78 5.79 1.06 -2.14
N ILE A 79 5.55 2.34 -1.90
CA ILE A 79 6.21 3.09 -0.83
C ILE A 79 5.53 2.69 0.49
N ALA A 80 6.27 2.03 1.37
CA ALA A 80 5.76 1.53 2.66
C ALA A 80 5.94 2.54 3.81
N SER A 81 6.79 3.57 3.66
CA SER A 81 6.89 4.66 4.63
C SER A 81 5.69 5.61 4.55
N PRO A 82 5.33 6.31 5.66
CA PRO A 82 4.28 7.31 5.62
C PRO A 82 4.70 8.53 4.77
N PRO A 83 3.74 9.27 4.17
CA PRO A 83 4.03 10.41 3.29
C PRO A 83 4.79 11.56 3.94
N GLU A 84 4.80 11.63 5.25
CA GLU A 84 5.54 12.61 6.05
C GLU A 84 7.05 12.34 6.05
N GLU A 85 7.45 11.05 5.91
CA GLU A 85 8.84 10.61 5.94
C GLU A 85 9.46 10.64 4.53
N ARG A 86 9.72 11.83 3.99
CA ARG A 86 10.27 12.01 2.64
C ARG A 86 11.77 11.88 2.54
N GLU A 87 12.48 11.87 3.65
CA GLU A 87 13.94 11.71 3.74
C GLU A 87 14.36 10.25 3.93
N ARG A 88 13.41 9.39 4.26
CA ARG A 88 13.63 7.96 4.50
C ARG A 88 12.45 7.15 3.93
N LEU A 89 12.63 6.67 2.71
CA LEU A 89 11.62 5.87 2.06
C LEU A 89 11.83 4.39 2.40
N ARG A 90 10.75 3.66 2.63
CA ARG A 90 10.78 2.21 2.84
C ARG A 90 10.17 1.51 1.64
N VAL A 91 10.86 0.47 1.15
CA VAL A 91 10.31 -0.52 0.23
C VAL A 91 10.55 -1.91 0.78
N THR A 92 9.61 -2.84 0.57
CA THR A 92 9.73 -4.23 1.01
C THR A 92 9.65 -5.15 -0.19
N VAL A 93 10.57 -6.09 -0.25
CA VAL A 93 10.86 -6.88 -1.44
C VAL A 93 10.89 -8.36 -1.10
N SER A 94 10.17 -9.17 -1.89
CA SER A 94 10.35 -10.63 -1.95
C SER A 94 11.27 -10.99 -3.11
N ALA A 95 12.18 -11.92 -2.88
CA ALA A 95 13.12 -12.44 -3.87
C ALA A 95 12.44 -13.45 -4.81
N VAL A 96 11.76 -12.97 -5.86
CA VAL A 96 11.03 -13.84 -6.80
C VAL A 96 11.63 -13.92 -8.20
N GLY A 97 12.54 -13.01 -8.58
CA GLY A 97 13.15 -12.97 -9.91
C GLY A 97 14.55 -12.39 -9.89
N ALA A 98 15.26 -12.39 -11.03
CA ALA A 98 16.66 -11.98 -11.14
C ALA A 98 16.94 -10.60 -10.52
N PHE A 99 16.09 -9.61 -10.81
CA PHE A 99 16.24 -8.26 -10.26
C PHE A 99 16.14 -8.25 -8.72
N THR A 100 15.11 -8.88 -8.15
CA THR A 100 14.93 -8.94 -6.70
C THR A 100 15.97 -9.82 -6.02
N GLN A 101 16.51 -10.82 -6.70
CA GLN A 101 17.68 -11.59 -6.23
C GLN A 101 18.94 -10.70 -6.14
N ARG A 102 19.18 -9.80 -7.13
CA ARG A 102 20.25 -8.80 -7.03
C ARG A 102 20.02 -7.87 -5.84
N MET A 103 18.80 -7.46 -5.57
CA MET A 103 18.49 -6.64 -4.38
C MET A 103 18.87 -7.32 -3.07
N MET A 104 18.76 -8.64 -2.96
CA MET A 104 19.18 -9.37 -1.76
C MET A 104 20.70 -9.33 -1.51
N GLN A 105 21.51 -8.90 -2.47
CA GLN A 105 22.95 -8.74 -2.31
C GLN A 105 23.36 -7.32 -1.88
N LEU A 106 22.42 -6.37 -1.88
CA LEU A 106 22.67 -4.98 -1.47
C LEU A 106 23.06 -4.90 0.01
N LYS A 107 23.90 -3.90 0.30
CA LYS A 107 24.39 -3.58 1.64
C LYS A 107 24.06 -2.14 1.99
N THR A 108 24.07 -1.84 3.28
CA THR A 108 24.00 -0.46 3.76
C THR A 108 25.14 0.34 3.15
N GLY A 109 24.83 1.52 2.61
CA GLY A 109 25.74 2.39 1.90
C GLY A 109 25.69 2.26 0.38
N ASP A 110 25.18 1.16 -0.16
CA ASP A 110 25.02 0.99 -1.62
C ASP A 110 24.08 2.05 -2.19
N GLU A 111 24.37 2.47 -3.42
CA GLU A 111 23.59 3.48 -4.14
C GLU A 111 22.55 2.81 -5.05
N VAL A 112 21.38 3.40 -5.10
CA VAL A 112 20.26 3.03 -5.97
C VAL A 112 19.63 4.28 -6.57
N TRP A 113 18.88 4.11 -7.65
CA TRP A 113 18.22 5.22 -8.33
C TRP A 113 16.70 5.05 -8.24
N LEU A 114 16.03 6.14 -7.90
CA LEU A 114 14.59 6.19 -7.67
C LEU A 114 13.92 7.11 -8.68
N LYS A 115 12.74 6.74 -9.13
CA LYS A 115 11.85 7.60 -9.91
C LYS A 115 10.45 7.50 -9.30
N LEU A 116 9.95 8.62 -8.76
CA LEU A 116 8.72 8.64 -7.96
C LEU A 116 8.07 10.05 -7.94
N PRO A 117 6.77 10.17 -7.51
CA PRO A 117 5.82 9.10 -7.23
C PRO A 117 5.06 8.67 -8.48
N TYR A 118 4.50 7.47 -8.47
CA TYR A 118 3.62 6.93 -9.50
C TYR A 118 2.41 6.23 -8.86
N GLY A 119 1.38 5.97 -9.66
CA GLY A 119 0.24 5.12 -9.35
C GLY A 119 -1.00 5.86 -8.87
N ASP A 120 -2.14 5.27 -9.25
CA ASP A 120 -3.47 5.76 -8.92
C ASP A 120 -4.16 4.92 -7.83
N PHE A 121 -3.51 3.87 -7.36
CA PHE A 121 -3.94 3.08 -6.21
C PHE A 121 -3.71 3.86 -4.92
N VAL A 122 -4.51 4.93 -4.73
CA VAL A 122 -4.38 5.81 -3.57
C VAL A 122 -5.37 5.39 -2.50
N ILE A 123 -4.83 5.12 -1.30
CA ILE A 123 -5.62 4.70 -0.14
C ILE A 123 -6.03 5.94 0.65
N GLY A 124 -7.30 6.02 0.96
CA GLY A 124 -7.91 7.10 1.73
C GLY A 124 -9.39 7.20 1.44
N SER A 125 -10.16 7.59 2.44
CA SER A 125 -11.58 7.88 2.27
C SER A 125 -11.74 9.28 1.68
N GLN A 126 -12.54 9.41 0.63
CA GLN A 126 -13.02 10.71 0.15
C GLN A 126 -14.14 11.26 1.08
N GLY A 127 -14.54 10.47 2.12
CA GLY A 127 -15.61 10.74 3.06
C GLY A 127 -15.56 9.81 4.27
N HIS A 128 -16.73 9.34 4.71
CA HIS A 128 -16.89 8.39 5.82
C HIS A 128 -17.04 6.93 5.36
N GLU A 129 -16.60 6.61 4.15
CA GLU A 129 -16.73 5.27 3.59
C GLU A 129 -15.82 4.29 4.32
N PRO A 130 -16.34 3.14 4.77
CA PRO A 130 -15.52 2.09 5.36
C PRO A 130 -14.47 1.58 4.37
N LEU A 131 -13.26 1.31 4.86
CA LEU A 131 -12.15 0.79 4.07
C LEU A 131 -11.90 -0.67 4.42
N ILE A 132 -11.93 -1.55 3.42
CA ILE A 132 -11.57 -2.95 3.55
C ILE A 132 -10.26 -3.16 2.79
N LEU A 133 -9.17 -3.29 3.54
CA LEU A 133 -7.81 -3.44 3.02
C LEU A 133 -7.44 -4.92 3.03
N ILE A 134 -7.22 -5.51 1.86
CA ILE A 134 -6.97 -6.95 1.70
C ILE A 134 -5.58 -7.14 1.11
N ALA A 135 -4.68 -7.72 1.90
CA ALA A 135 -3.27 -7.86 1.58
C ALA A 135 -2.83 -9.32 1.52
N GLY A 136 -2.08 -9.71 0.50
CA GLY A 136 -1.38 -10.99 0.41
C GLY A 136 0.14 -10.83 0.42
N GLY A 137 0.83 -11.40 1.42
CA GLY A 137 2.29 -11.32 1.52
C GLY A 137 2.82 -9.89 1.54
N THR A 138 3.78 -9.57 0.67
CA THR A 138 4.32 -8.20 0.53
C THR A 138 3.32 -7.18 -0.04
N GLY A 139 2.14 -7.61 -0.53
CA GLY A 139 1.04 -6.72 -0.90
C GLY A 139 0.47 -5.91 0.26
N ILE A 140 0.91 -6.14 1.50
CA ILE A 140 0.60 -5.28 2.64
C ILE A 140 1.25 -3.88 2.53
N THR A 141 2.33 -3.73 1.77
CA THR A 141 3.17 -2.52 1.74
C THR A 141 2.44 -1.21 1.42
N PRO A 142 1.55 -1.12 0.41
CA PRO A 142 0.81 0.11 0.15
C PRO A 142 -0.08 0.51 1.33
N PHE A 143 -0.61 -0.47 2.08
CA PHE A 143 -1.45 -0.21 3.25
C PHE A 143 -0.64 0.26 4.46
N ILE A 144 0.61 -0.17 4.59
CA ILE A 144 1.49 0.28 5.69
C ILE A 144 1.75 1.78 5.60
N SER A 145 1.96 2.33 4.40
CA SER A 145 2.09 3.78 4.21
C SER A 145 0.88 4.54 4.77
N PHE A 146 -0.33 4.04 4.53
CA PHE A 146 -1.57 4.60 5.06
C PHE A 146 -1.67 4.45 6.59
N LEU A 147 -1.48 3.23 7.10
CA LEU A 147 -1.65 2.91 8.51
C LEU A 147 -0.61 3.58 9.43
N ALA A 148 0.59 3.83 8.91
CA ALA A 148 1.67 4.50 9.64
C ALA A 148 1.58 6.03 9.56
N SER A 149 0.78 6.60 8.65
CA SER A 149 0.68 8.05 8.51
C SER A 149 -0.05 8.69 9.69
N ALA A 150 0.35 9.92 10.03
CA ALA A 150 -0.32 10.71 11.07
C ALA A 150 -1.79 11.05 10.71
N GLY A 151 -2.09 11.07 9.41
CA GLY A 151 -3.43 11.30 8.88
C GLY A 151 -4.32 10.06 8.80
N ALA A 152 -3.86 8.90 9.28
CA ALA A 152 -4.65 7.65 9.31
C ALA A 152 -5.81 7.68 10.33
N SER A 153 -6.01 8.78 11.06
CA SER A 153 -7.22 9.02 11.84
C SER A 153 -8.39 9.26 10.89
N THR A 154 -8.89 8.17 10.31
CA THR A 154 -10.14 8.22 9.54
C THR A 154 -11.29 8.18 10.53
N SER A 155 -12.33 8.99 10.29
CA SER A 155 -13.62 8.86 10.98
C SER A 155 -14.44 7.67 10.47
N ALA A 156 -13.86 6.88 9.54
CA ALA A 156 -14.49 5.72 8.93
C ALA A 156 -13.85 4.43 9.44
N PRO A 157 -14.63 3.36 9.63
CA PRO A 157 -14.11 2.06 9.99
C PRO A 157 -13.09 1.51 8.97
N VAL A 158 -11.97 1.00 9.47
CA VAL A 158 -10.95 0.31 8.66
C VAL A 158 -10.87 -1.16 9.07
N ARG A 159 -10.93 -2.05 8.10
CA ARG A 159 -10.74 -3.50 8.30
C ARG A 159 -9.56 -3.95 7.46
N VAL A 160 -8.59 -4.59 8.07
CA VAL A 160 -7.42 -5.13 7.37
C VAL A 160 -7.47 -6.65 7.43
N LEU A 161 -7.51 -7.29 6.27
CA LEU A 161 -7.35 -8.73 6.12
C LEU A 161 -5.95 -8.98 5.57
N TYR A 162 -5.10 -9.65 6.34
CA TYR A 162 -3.72 -9.90 5.96
C TYR A 162 -3.46 -11.40 5.81
N GLY A 163 -3.24 -11.84 4.59
CA GLY A 163 -2.92 -13.22 4.25
C GLY A 163 -1.42 -13.46 4.10
N ALA A 164 -0.94 -14.54 4.70
CA ALA A 164 0.43 -15.01 4.54
C ALA A 164 0.45 -16.55 4.48
N ARG A 165 1.51 -17.11 3.87
CA ARG A 165 1.70 -18.55 3.85
C ARG A 165 1.97 -19.09 5.26
N ARG A 166 2.83 -18.41 6.02
CA ARG A 166 3.23 -18.75 7.39
C ARG A 166 3.16 -17.52 8.29
N SER A 167 3.00 -17.72 9.61
CA SER A 167 2.91 -16.66 10.60
C SER A 167 4.11 -15.73 10.63
N ASP A 168 5.33 -16.25 10.41
CA ASP A 168 6.57 -15.46 10.37
C ASP A 168 6.66 -14.52 9.16
N LEU A 169 5.83 -14.73 8.14
CA LEU A 169 5.69 -13.87 6.97
C LEU A 169 4.65 -12.75 7.14
N LEU A 170 4.01 -12.63 8.31
CA LEU A 170 3.20 -11.47 8.69
C LEU A 170 4.11 -10.31 9.14
N ILE A 171 4.94 -9.87 8.22
CA ILE A 171 6.12 -9.01 8.43
C ILE A 171 5.83 -7.63 9.02
N TYR A 172 4.59 -7.15 8.96
CA TYR A 172 4.15 -5.86 9.52
C TYR A 172 3.15 -6.01 10.66
N ARG A 173 3.12 -7.16 11.34
CA ARG A 173 2.24 -7.42 12.49
C ARG A 173 2.31 -6.30 13.52
N ALA A 174 3.50 -5.89 13.94
CA ALA A 174 3.68 -4.84 14.95
C ALA A 174 3.06 -3.50 14.53
N VAL A 175 3.14 -3.13 13.25
CA VAL A 175 2.54 -1.90 12.73
C VAL A 175 1.01 -1.99 12.78
N LEU A 176 0.44 -3.14 12.44
CA LEU A 176 -1.00 -3.38 12.49
C LEU A 176 -1.53 -3.34 13.93
N GLU A 177 -0.83 -3.98 14.86
CA GLU A 177 -1.16 -3.99 16.29
C GLU A 177 -1.11 -2.56 16.87
N GLN A 178 -0.04 -1.82 16.60
CA GLN A 178 0.09 -0.42 17.04
C GLN A 178 -1.00 0.48 16.45
N SER A 179 -1.33 0.29 15.17
CA SER A 179 -2.38 1.07 14.51
C SER A 179 -3.76 0.76 15.09
N ALA A 180 -4.06 -0.51 15.37
CA ALA A 180 -5.30 -0.93 16.02
C ALA A 180 -5.40 -0.42 17.48
N ALA A 181 -4.28 -0.35 18.19
CA ALA A 181 -4.25 0.21 19.55
C ALA A 181 -4.50 1.73 19.57
N ARG A 182 -4.18 2.44 18.48
CA ARG A 182 -4.40 3.90 18.36
C ARG A 182 -5.79 4.29 17.88
N SER A 183 -6.53 3.37 17.26
CA SER A 183 -7.84 3.65 16.66
C SER A 183 -8.83 2.53 16.97
N ALA A 184 -9.91 2.84 17.67
CA ALA A 184 -10.99 1.89 17.95
C ALA A 184 -11.73 1.43 16.68
N ASP A 185 -11.67 2.22 15.61
CA ASP A 185 -12.31 1.92 14.31
C ASP A 185 -11.45 1.06 13.41
N LEU A 186 -10.16 0.83 13.75
CA LEU A 186 -9.29 -0.06 13.00
C LEU A 186 -9.27 -1.45 13.64
N ARG A 187 -9.58 -2.46 12.85
CA ARG A 187 -9.43 -3.88 13.23
C ARG A 187 -8.69 -4.61 12.13
N TRP A 188 -7.89 -5.59 12.51
CA TRP A 188 -7.20 -6.43 11.55
C TRP A 188 -7.31 -7.92 11.90
N GLN A 189 -7.21 -8.76 10.88
CA GLN A 189 -7.29 -10.21 10.99
C GLN A 189 -6.22 -10.84 10.10
N ALA A 190 -5.42 -11.72 10.68
CA ALA A 190 -4.47 -12.56 9.94
C ALA A 190 -5.13 -13.83 9.42
N HIS A 191 -4.78 -14.20 8.17
CA HIS A 191 -5.11 -15.47 7.54
C HIS A 191 -3.79 -16.19 7.20
N VAL A 192 -3.59 -17.40 7.72
CA VAL A 192 -2.33 -18.14 7.56
C VAL A 192 -2.63 -19.50 6.96
N GLU A 193 -1.97 -19.82 5.83
CA GLU A 193 -2.21 -21.06 5.10
C GLU A 193 -1.62 -22.29 5.82
N GLU A 194 -0.42 -22.12 6.39
CA GLU A 194 0.34 -23.18 7.04
C GLU A 194 0.53 -22.85 8.54
N HIS A 195 0.01 -23.69 9.41
CA HIS A 195 0.21 -23.60 10.88
C HIS A 195 -0.18 -22.23 11.48
N ALA A 196 -1.47 -21.88 11.37
CA ALA A 196 -1.98 -20.66 12.01
C ALA A 196 -1.73 -20.68 13.53
N GLY A 197 -1.18 -19.57 14.03
CA GLY A 197 -0.92 -19.37 15.46
C GLY A 197 -2.13 -18.80 16.21
N PRO A 198 -1.97 -18.54 17.51
CA PRO A 198 -3.03 -17.94 18.32
C PRO A 198 -3.50 -16.59 17.75
N GLY A 199 -4.81 -16.43 17.60
CA GLY A 199 -5.43 -15.21 17.04
C GLY A 199 -5.38 -15.09 15.53
N GLU A 200 -4.87 -16.10 14.82
CA GLU A 200 -4.85 -16.18 13.37
C GLU A 200 -5.93 -17.13 12.86
N LEU A 201 -6.49 -16.85 11.70
CA LEU A 201 -7.41 -17.75 11.00
C LEU A 201 -6.62 -18.66 10.05
N ALA A 202 -6.93 -19.95 10.08
CA ALA A 202 -6.35 -20.92 9.16
C ALA A 202 -6.95 -20.77 7.76
N GLY A 203 -6.07 -20.80 6.74
CA GLY A 203 -6.48 -20.79 5.34
C GLY A 203 -6.22 -19.46 4.63
N ARG A 204 -6.65 -19.45 3.36
CA ARG A 204 -6.47 -18.30 2.46
C ARG A 204 -7.50 -17.21 2.70
N LEU A 205 -7.16 -16.00 2.28
CA LEU A 205 -8.13 -14.92 2.15
C LEU A 205 -9.24 -15.32 1.17
N SER A 206 -10.48 -15.05 1.57
CA SER A 206 -11.65 -15.41 0.77
C SER A 206 -12.59 -14.22 0.56
N VAL A 207 -13.49 -14.34 -0.40
CA VAL A 207 -14.55 -13.36 -0.66
C VAL A 207 -15.48 -13.24 0.56
N GLU A 208 -15.80 -14.38 1.18
CA GLU A 208 -16.65 -14.42 2.38
C GLU A 208 -16.02 -13.63 3.54
N ALA A 209 -14.71 -13.79 3.76
CA ALA A 209 -13.99 -13.03 4.78
C ALA A 209 -14.02 -11.51 4.48
N ALA A 210 -13.86 -11.13 3.21
CA ALA A 210 -13.93 -9.73 2.79
C ALA A 210 -15.32 -9.13 3.01
N LEU A 211 -16.38 -9.86 2.65
CA LEU A 211 -17.76 -9.44 2.85
C LEU A 211 -18.13 -9.37 4.34
N GLU A 212 -17.65 -10.33 5.15
CA GLU A 212 -17.87 -10.32 6.59
C GLU A 212 -17.16 -9.12 7.23
N ALA A 213 -15.93 -8.83 6.85
CA ALA A 213 -15.23 -7.63 7.29
C ALA A 213 -16.03 -6.35 6.97
N ALA A 214 -16.63 -6.27 5.78
CA ALA A 214 -17.49 -5.15 5.41
C ALA A 214 -18.74 -5.06 6.30
N ARG A 215 -19.41 -6.18 6.60
CA ARG A 215 -20.58 -6.19 7.49
C ARG A 215 -20.26 -5.64 8.88
N THR A 216 -19.06 -5.93 9.41
CA THR A 216 -18.64 -5.43 10.72
C THR A 216 -18.41 -3.92 10.78
N THR A 217 -18.50 -3.21 9.68
CA THR A 217 -18.37 -1.74 9.63
C THR A 217 -19.68 -1.00 9.90
N GLY A 218 -20.81 -1.69 9.83
CA GLY A 218 -22.14 -1.10 9.96
C GLY A 218 -22.70 -0.45 8.68
N ALA A 219 -21.89 -0.34 7.62
CA ALA A 219 -22.30 0.20 6.31
C ALA A 219 -21.62 -0.59 5.16
N PRO A 220 -21.92 -1.90 5.04
CA PRO A 220 -21.24 -2.78 4.06
C PRO A 220 -21.45 -2.35 2.61
N GLU A 221 -22.62 -1.77 2.28
CA GLU A 221 -22.93 -1.27 0.93
C GLU A 221 -22.09 -0.05 0.56
N ALA A 222 -21.57 0.69 1.55
CA ALA A 222 -20.71 1.86 1.35
C ALA A 222 -19.22 1.49 1.33
N ALA A 223 -18.86 0.26 1.73
CA ALA A 223 -17.47 -0.16 1.87
C ALA A 223 -16.69 -0.13 0.54
N VAL A 224 -15.44 0.33 0.61
CA VAL A 224 -14.49 0.33 -0.51
C VAL A 224 -13.41 -0.71 -0.23
N PHE A 225 -13.24 -1.64 -1.16
CA PHE A 225 -12.28 -2.75 -1.08
C PHE A 225 -11.00 -2.37 -1.82
N TYR A 226 -9.90 -2.40 -1.12
CA TYR A 226 -8.55 -2.24 -1.67
C TYR A 226 -7.83 -3.58 -1.58
N ILE A 227 -7.34 -4.09 -2.70
CA ILE A 227 -6.75 -5.43 -2.78
C ILE A 227 -5.34 -5.32 -3.36
N SER A 228 -4.34 -5.82 -2.62
CA SER A 228 -2.94 -5.87 -3.08
C SER A 228 -2.31 -7.21 -2.71
N GLY A 229 -1.59 -7.82 -3.64
CA GLY A 229 -0.94 -9.12 -3.46
C GLY A 229 -0.73 -9.87 -4.78
N PRO A 230 -0.55 -11.20 -4.73
CA PRO A 230 -0.28 -12.01 -5.91
C PRO A 230 -1.41 -11.93 -6.95
N PRO A 231 -1.09 -11.94 -8.26
CA PRO A 231 -2.09 -11.80 -9.34
C PRO A 231 -3.26 -12.75 -9.25
N ALA A 232 -3.02 -14.02 -8.88
CA ALA A 232 -4.09 -15.01 -8.71
C ALA A 232 -5.06 -14.64 -7.59
N MET A 233 -4.58 -14.04 -6.48
CA MET A 233 -5.42 -13.55 -5.39
C MET A 233 -6.24 -12.34 -5.83
N LEU A 234 -5.62 -11.39 -6.53
CA LEU A 234 -6.30 -10.20 -7.06
C LEU A 234 -7.47 -10.63 -7.95
N SER A 235 -7.21 -11.49 -8.94
CA SER A 235 -8.21 -11.98 -9.88
C SER A 235 -9.35 -12.72 -9.19
N ALA A 236 -9.05 -13.62 -8.24
CA ALA A 236 -10.05 -14.40 -7.51
C ALA A 236 -10.95 -13.51 -6.65
N LEU A 237 -10.37 -12.58 -5.88
CA LEU A 237 -11.15 -11.67 -5.03
C LEU A 237 -11.96 -10.68 -5.85
N GLN A 238 -11.40 -10.10 -6.92
CA GLN A 238 -12.11 -9.18 -7.79
C GLN A 238 -13.32 -9.85 -8.45
N SER A 239 -13.13 -11.02 -9.04
CA SER A 239 -14.22 -11.79 -9.67
C SER A 239 -15.27 -12.23 -8.66
N GLY A 240 -14.86 -12.69 -7.48
CA GLY A 240 -15.76 -13.14 -6.45
C GLY A 240 -16.57 -12.00 -5.81
N LEU A 241 -15.97 -10.83 -5.56
CA LEU A 241 -16.69 -9.64 -5.07
C LEU A 241 -17.70 -9.15 -6.10
N ALA A 242 -17.34 -9.16 -7.40
CA ALA A 242 -18.27 -8.82 -8.47
C ALA A 242 -19.46 -9.80 -8.55
N ALA A 243 -19.20 -11.11 -8.44
CA ALA A 243 -20.25 -12.14 -8.39
C ALA A 243 -21.15 -12.00 -7.15
N ALA A 244 -20.63 -11.48 -6.04
CA ALA A 244 -21.39 -11.16 -4.83
C ALA A 244 -22.15 -9.81 -4.91
N GLY A 245 -22.12 -9.12 -6.06
CA GLY A 245 -22.85 -7.88 -6.29
C GLY A 245 -22.15 -6.61 -5.83
N VAL A 246 -20.86 -6.67 -5.46
CA VAL A 246 -20.08 -5.46 -5.12
C VAL A 246 -19.82 -4.65 -6.40
N PRO A 247 -20.21 -3.37 -6.44
CA PRO A 247 -20.01 -2.54 -7.62
C PRO A 247 -18.52 -2.40 -7.98
N PRO A 248 -18.12 -2.47 -9.27
CA PRO A 248 -16.72 -2.36 -9.69
C PRO A 248 -16.00 -1.10 -9.19
N LEU A 249 -16.70 0.03 -9.09
CA LEU A 249 -16.16 1.28 -8.58
C LEU A 249 -15.75 1.24 -7.10
N ARG A 250 -16.21 0.23 -6.36
CA ARG A 250 -15.85 0.00 -4.95
C ARG A 250 -14.73 -1.01 -4.76
N VAL A 251 -14.23 -1.60 -5.84
CA VAL A 251 -13.11 -2.55 -5.81
C VAL A 251 -11.92 -1.92 -6.52
N ARG A 252 -10.84 -1.74 -5.80
CA ARG A 252 -9.58 -1.19 -6.30
C ARG A 252 -8.49 -2.23 -6.12
N THR A 253 -7.75 -2.50 -7.16
CA THR A 253 -6.66 -3.47 -7.14
C THR A 253 -5.33 -2.80 -7.42
N ASP A 254 -4.30 -3.21 -6.69
CA ASP A 254 -2.91 -2.83 -6.91
C ASP A 254 -2.32 -3.78 -7.97
N ALA A 255 -2.74 -3.58 -9.23
CA ALA A 255 -2.26 -4.36 -10.35
C ALA A 255 -1.11 -3.62 -11.03
N TRP A 256 -0.02 -4.33 -11.22
CA TRP A 256 1.16 -3.87 -11.96
C TRP A 256 1.14 -4.53 -13.34
N ASP A 257 0.84 -3.75 -14.38
CA ASP A 257 0.96 -4.16 -15.78
C ASP A 257 2.41 -4.09 -16.26
#